data_0f4f6f1bc685f1d3ec9bdddb9823bd71
#
_entry.id   0f4f6f1bc685f1d3ec9bdddb9823bd71
#
_cell.length_a   1.000
_cell.length_b   1.000
_cell.length_c   1.000
_cell.angle_alpha   90.00
_cell.angle_beta   90.00
_cell.angle_gamma   90.00
#
_symmetry.space_group_name_H-M   'P 1'
#
loop_
_entity.id
_entity.type
_entity.pdbx_description
1 polymer ?
#
loop_
_entity_poly.entity_id
_entity_poly.type
_entity_poly.pdbx_seq_one_letter_code
_entity_poly.pdbx_strand_id
1 'polypeptide(L)'
;MRADKEKVSRLLKTARGQIDGLLRMVEDDRYCIDISTQLMATEAILRRANREVVAAHMHGCLLEAAQQGNAEQKVDELMKLIDKMSK
;
A
#
# COMPACT_ATOMS: atom_id res chain seq x y z
N MET A 1 9.13 4.42 10.78
CA MET A 1 8.85 3.91 9.41
C MET A 1 10.00 4.31 8.50
N ARG A 2 10.46 3.40 7.64
CA ARG A 2 11.59 3.65 6.72
C ARG A 2 11.21 4.39 5.44
N ALA A 3 9.93 4.33 5.05
CA ALA A 3 9.44 4.99 3.86
C ALA A 3 9.35 6.50 4.03
N ASP A 4 9.28 7.22 2.90
CA ASP A 4 9.07 8.67 2.88
C ASP A 4 7.68 8.98 3.45
N LYS A 5 7.67 9.55 4.64
CA LYS A 5 6.45 9.88 5.38
C LYS A 5 5.53 10.81 4.59
N GLU A 6 6.10 11.81 3.92
CA GLU A 6 5.30 12.78 3.13
C GLU A 6 4.64 12.11 1.94
N LYS A 7 5.38 11.26 1.23
CA LYS A 7 4.85 10.55 0.06
C LYS A 7 3.73 9.60 0.43
N VAL A 8 3.94 8.79 1.47
CA VAL A 8 2.92 7.85 1.97
C VAL A 8 1.69 8.61 2.46
N SER A 9 1.89 9.68 3.23
CA SER A 9 0.78 10.51 3.73
C SER A 9 -0.03 11.12 2.59
N ARG A 10 0.63 11.59 1.54
CA ARG A 10 -0.04 12.19 0.38
C ARG A 10 -0.92 11.16 -0.33
N LEU A 11 -0.41 9.94 -0.53
CA LEU A 11 -1.18 8.85 -1.13
C LEU A 11 -2.40 8.50 -0.28
N LEU A 12 -2.22 8.40 1.03
CA LEU A 12 -3.33 8.08 1.95
C LEU A 12 -4.37 9.20 2.01
N LYS A 13 -3.96 10.46 1.96
CA LYS A 13 -4.89 11.60 1.91
C LYS A 13 -5.69 11.59 0.62
N THR A 14 -5.06 11.23 -0.50
CA THR A 14 -5.77 11.05 -1.77
C THR A 14 -6.81 9.94 -1.66
N ALA A 15 -6.45 8.80 -1.09
CA ALA A 15 -7.38 7.70 -0.88
C ALA A 15 -8.54 8.11 0.05
N ARG A 16 -8.25 8.86 1.11
CA ARG A 16 -9.28 9.37 2.03
C ARG A 16 -10.31 10.22 1.31
N GLY A 17 -9.85 11.15 0.45
CA GLY A 17 -10.75 11.97 -0.35
C GLY A 17 -11.60 11.17 -1.31
N GLN A 18 -11.02 10.13 -1.91
CA GLN A 18 -11.76 9.22 -2.79
C GLN A 18 -12.80 8.42 -2.02
N ILE A 19 -12.50 7.98 -0.79
CA ILE A 19 -13.45 7.28 0.08
C ILE A 19 -14.62 8.21 0.44
N ASP A 20 -14.37 9.46 0.75
CA ASP A 20 -15.43 10.44 0.99
C ASP A 20 -16.33 10.58 -0.24
N GLY A 21 -15.74 10.63 -1.43
CA GLY A 21 -16.49 10.66 -2.68
C GLY A 21 -17.34 9.40 -2.89
N LEU A 22 -16.79 8.24 -2.57
CA LEU A 22 -17.52 6.95 -2.64
C LEU A 22 -18.72 6.93 -1.70
N LEU A 23 -18.57 7.47 -0.49
CA LEU A 23 -19.69 7.55 0.46
C LEU A 23 -20.82 8.39 -0.11
N ARG A 24 -20.51 9.51 -0.78
CA ARG A 24 -21.51 10.35 -1.45
C ARG A 24 -22.20 9.60 -2.60
N MET A 25 -21.42 8.84 -3.38
CA MET A 25 -21.97 8.04 -4.48
C MET A 25 -22.97 6.99 -3.97
N VAL A 26 -22.65 6.35 -2.84
CA VAL A 26 -23.54 5.37 -2.21
C VAL A 26 -24.81 6.04 -1.68
N GLU A 27 -24.67 7.19 -1.03
CA GLU A 27 -25.83 7.97 -0.52
C GLU A 27 -26.74 8.40 -1.64
N ASP A 28 -26.18 8.74 -2.81
CA ASP A 28 -26.93 9.19 -3.98
C ASP A 28 -27.42 8.04 -4.88
N ASP A 29 -27.23 6.80 -4.44
CA ASP A 29 -27.62 5.61 -5.21
C ASP A 29 -27.07 5.61 -6.64
N ARG A 30 -25.81 6.02 -6.81
CA ARG A 30 -25.16 6.03 -8.10
C ARG A 30 -25.11 4.63 -8.72
N TYR A 31 -24.92 4.56 -10.02
CA TYR A 31 -24.84 3.31 -10.75
C TYR A 31 -23.71 2.41 -10.20
N CYS A 32 -24.01 1.13 -9.98
CA CYS A 32 -23.09 0.17 -9.35
C CYS A 32 -21.72 0.09 -10.04
N ILE A 33 -21.71 0.14 -11.37
CA ILE A 33 -20.44 0.03 -12.12
C ILE A 33 -19.57 1.26 -11.90
N ASP A 34 -20.16 2.46 -11.77
CA ASP A 34 -19.42 3.67 -11.49
C ASP A 34 -18.77 3.60 -10.09
N ILE A 35 -19.53 3.10 -9.11
CA ILE A 35 -19.01 2.90 -7.75
C ILE A 35 -17.88 1.89 -7.77
N SER A 36 -18.06 0.76 -8.46
CA SER A 36 -17.02 -0.27 -8.58
C SER A 36 -15.75 0.26 -9.23
N THR A 37 -15.89 1.03 -10.31
CA THR A 37 -14.74 1.63 -10.99
C THR A 37 -13.98 2.56 -10.06
N GLN A 38 -14.68 3.37 -9.27
CA GLN A 38 -14.06 4.27 -8.31
C GLN A 38 -13.39 3.51 -7.17
N LEU A 39 -14.00 2.41 -6.72
CA LEU A 39 -13.39 1.53 -5.71
C LEU A 39 -12.06 0.97 -6.22
N MET A 40 -12.01 0.53 -7.46
CA MET A 40 -10.76 0.01 -8.04
C MET A 40 -9.67 1.08 -8.11
N ALA A 41 -10.04 2.33 -8.41
CA ALA A 41 -9.09 3.44 -8.40
C ALA A 41 -8.52 3.67 -7.01
N THR A 42 -9.36 3.62 -5.97
CA THR A 42 -8.93 3.77 -4.58
C THR A 42 -8.04 2.62 -4.13
N GLU A 43 -8.37 1.38 -4.52
CA GLU A 43 -7.52 0.22 -4.25
C GLU A 43 -6.13 0.41 -4.86
N ALA A 44 -6.04 0.95 -6.08
CA ALA A 44 -4.75 1.19 -6.74
C ALA A 44 -3.90 2.18 -5.97
N ILE A 45 -4.50 3.24 -5.41
CA ILE A 45 -3.80 4.21 -4.56
C ILE A 45 -3.25 3.53 -3.29
N LEU A 46 -4.08 2.71 -2.65
CA LEU A 46 -3.66 1.97 -1.45
C LEU A 46 -2.52 1.00 -1.74
N ARG A 47 -2.56 0.32 -2.89
CA ARG A 47 -1.46 -0.55 -3.32
C ARG A 47 -0.18 0.23 -3.54
N ARG A 48 -0.26 1.44 -4.12
CA ARG A 48 0.92 2.30 -4.29
C ARG A 48 1.52 2.67 -2.95
N ALA A 49 0.68 3.08 -1.98
CA ALA A 49 1.14 3.40 -0.63
C ALA A 49 1.84 2.20 0.00
N ASN A 50 1.24 1.01 -0.14
CA ASN A 50 1.81 -0.21 0.41
C ASN A 50 3.15 -0.55 -0.24
N ARG A 51 3.27 -0.41 -1.57
CA ARG A 51 4.55 -0.64 -2.26
C ARG A 51 5.64 0.30 -1.77
N GLU A 52 5.31 1.57 -1.53
CA GLU A 52 6.27 2.54 -1.00
C GLU A 52 6.79 2.11 0.38
N VAL A 53 5.88 1.70 1.26
CA VAL A 53 6.23 1.24 2.61
C VAL A 53 7.09 -0.01 2.56
N VAL A 54 6.65 -1.01 1.79
CA VAL A 54 7.32 -2.31 1.71
C VAL A 54 8.68 -2.20 1.03
N ALA A 55 8.78 -1.46 -0.07
CA ALA A 55 10.05 -1.31 -0.80
C ALA A 55 11.11 -0.64 0.08
N ALA A 56 10.74 0.42 0.80
CA ALA A 56 11.68 1.10 1.69
C ALA A 56 12.10 0.22 2.86
N HIS A 57 11.14 -0.54 3.42
CA HIS A 57 11.44 -1.48 4.51
C HIS A 57 12.37 -2.59 4.04
N MET A 58 12.11 -3.17 2.87
CA MET A 58 12.94 -4.23 2.29
C MET A 58 14.38 -3.74 2.09
N HIS A 59 14.53 -2.57 1.48
CA HIS A 59 15.84 -1.99 1.20
C HIS A 59 16.65 -1.82 2.49
N GLY A 60 16.11 -1.15 3.50
CA GLY A 60 16.80 -0.92 4.77
C GLY A 60 17.01 -2.19 5.57
N CYS A 61 16.02 -3.07 5.60
CA CYS A 61 16.09 -4.34 6.34
C CYS A 61 17.17 -5.26 5.77
N LEU A 62 17.28 -5.35 4.44
CA LEU A 62 18.28 -6.19 3.79
C LEU A 62 19.69 -5.64 3.99
N LEU A 63 19.86 -4.31 3.95
CA LEU A 63 21.17 -3.71 4.24
C LEU A 63 21.64 -4.01 5.67
N GLU A 64 20.75 -3.85 6.65
CA GLU A 64 21.07 -4.18 8.05
C GLU A 64 21.36 -5.67 8.21
N ALA A 65 20.54 -6.53 7.61
CA ALA A 65 20.71 -7.98 7.71
C ALA A 65 22.05 -8.45 7.11
N ALA A 66 22.48 -7.83 6.02
CA ALA A 66 23.76 -8.13 5.40
C ALA A 66 24.92 -7.81 6.35
N GLN A 67 24.81 -6.71 7.12
CA GLN A 67 25.80 -6.32 8.10
C GLN A 67 25.80 -7.24 9.33
N GLN A 68 24.63 -7.75 9.72
CA GLN A 68 24.45 -8.57 10.90
C GLN A 68 24.57 -10.08 10.63
N GLY A 69 24.61 -10.49 9.37
CA GLY A 69 24.76 -11.89 8.98
C GLY A 69 23.46 -12.70 9.03
N ASN A 70 22.30 -12.05 9.11
CA ASN A 70 20.99 -12.71 9.12
C ASN A 70 20.12 -12.42 7.90
N ALA A 71 20.77 -12.18 6.76
CA ALA A 71 20.08 -11.81 5.52
C ALA A 71 19.12 -12.89 5.04
N GLU A 72 19.48 -14.18 5.16
CA GLU A 72 18.64 -15.30 4.72
C GLU A 72 17.29 -15.30 5.46
N GLN A 73 17.32 -15.12 6.78
CA GLN A 73 16.11 -15.08 7.60
C GLN A 73 15.21 -13.91 7.19
N LYS A 74 15.80 -12.74 6.91
CA LYS A 74 15.05 -11.56 6.50
C LYS A 74 14.45 -11.71 5.11
N VAL A 75 15.15 -12.36 4.20
CA VAL A 75 14.62 -12.68 2.87
C VAL A 75 13.38 -13.56 2.99
N ASP A 76 13.42 -14.59 3.86
CA ASP A 76 12.26 -15.46 4.08
C ASP A 76 11.04 -14.68 4.59
N GLU A 77 11.24 -13.76 5.54
CA GLU A 77 10.16 -12.90 6.04
C GLU A 77 9.54 -12.06 4.92
N LEU A 78 10.39 -11.49 4.07
CA LEU A 78 9.95 -10.65 2.95
C LEU A 78 9.20 -11.44 1.89
N MET A 79 9.65 -12.67 1.60
CA MET A 79 8.97 -13.55 0.66
C MET A 79 7.55 -13.89 1.13
N LYS A 80 7.37 -14.12 2.43
CA LYS A 80 6.04 -14.35 3.00
C LYS A 80 5.14 -13.12 2.84
N LEU A 81 5.69 -11.94 3.03
CA LEU A 81 4.94 -10.70 2.84
C LEU A 81 4.53 -10.50 1.38
N ILE A 82 5.44 -10.76 0.45
CA ILE A 82 5.18 -10.67 -0.99
C ILE A 82 4.05 -11.63 -1.38
N ASP A 83 4.06 -12.85 -0.85
CA ASP A 83 3.00 -13.83 -1.10
C ASP A 83 1.63 -13.29 -0.66
N LYS A 84 1.57 -12.64 0.51
CA LYS A 84 0.32 -12.03 0.99
C LYS A 84 -0.14 -10.89 0.08
N MET A 85 0.79 -10.12 -0.46
CA MET A 85 0.46 -9.00 -1.35
C MET A 85 -0.06 -9.47 -2.71
N SER A 86 0.31 -10.68 -3.12
CA SER A 86 -0.09 -11.25 -4.41
C SER A 86 -1.50 -11.82 -4.41
N LYS A 87 -2.12 -11.96 -3.24
CA LYS A 87 -3.51 -12.42 -3.10
C LYS A 87 -4.48 -11.23 -3.14
#